data_f71e97143a57c848aaebab73f7748578
#
_entry.id   f71e97143a57c848aaebab73f7748578
#
_cell.length_a   1.000
_cell.length_b   1.000
_cell.length_c   1.000
_cell.angle_alpha   90.00
_cell.angle_beta   90.00
_cell.angle_gamma   90.00
#
_symmetry.space_group_name_H-M   'P 1'
#
loop_
_entity.id
_entity.type
_entity.pdbx_description
1 polymer ?
#
loop_
_entity_poly.entity_id
_entity_poly.type
_entity_poly.pdbx_seq_one_letter_code
_entity_poly.pdbx_strand_id
1 'polypeptide(L)'
;MTTDDYAAYIASLPRVLAGAAALFRDAEGRVLLVEPNYRQGWALPGGTVESDTGETPRQGARRETLEEIGLDRELGRLLAVDWVHGPDRPPIVAYVYDGGMLDEDDLKAIRLQESELLSWRLVAREDLPEHLLGALGHRVLAALDVLADGTGTVELENGRRVG
;
A
#
# COMPACT_ATOMS: atom_id res chain seq x y z
N MET A 1 27.06 11.07 27.10
CA MET A 1 25.62 11.21 26.79
C MET A 1 24.79 10.40 27.77
N THR A 2 23.90 11.03 28.49
CA THR A 2 22.99 10.36 29.39
C THR A 2 21.83 9.74 28.61
N THR A 3 21.02 8.90 29.26
CA THR A 3 19.80 8.31 28.64
C THR A 3 18.81 9.42 28.22
N ASP A 4 18.67 10.46 29.07
CA ASP A 4 17.79 11.58 28.77
C ASP A 4 18.29 12.41 27.59
N ASP A 5 19.60 12.60 27.47
CA ASP A 5 20.23 13.29 26.32
C ASP A 5 19.96 12.52 25.02
N TYR A 6 20.09 11.19 25.06
CA TYR A 6 19.82 10.34 23.91
C TYR A 6 18.36 10.40 23.50
N ALA A 7 17.44 10.29 24.45
CA ALA A 7 16.00 10.39 24.18
C ALA A 7 15.63 11.75 23.56
N ALA A 8 16.19 12.84 24.08
CA ALA A 8 16.00 14.18 23.54
C ALA A 8 16.54 14.30 22.12
N TYR A 9 17.73 13.73 21.88
CA TYR A 9 18.32 13.69 20.52
C TYR A 9 17.41 12.96 19.55
N ILE A 10 16.96 11.75 19.88
CA ILE A 10 16.06 10.96 19.01
C ILE A 10 14.76 11.73 18.74
N ALA A 11 14.18 12.37 19.79
CA ALA A 11 12.96 13.17 19.63
C ALA A 11 13.13 14.38 18.70
N SER A 12 14.36 14.88 18.57
CA SER A 12 14.67 16.04 17.71
C SER A 12 14.85 15.67 16.22
N LEU A 13 15.01 14.39 15.91
CA LEU A 13 15.28 13.96 14.53
C LEU A 13 14.04 14.11 13.63
N PRO A 14 14.26 14.42 12.34
CA PRO A 14 13.17 14.44 11.38
C PRO A 14 12.42 13.11 11.33
N ARG A 15 11.12 13.17 11.10
CA ARG A 15 10.23 12.01 11.09
C ARG A 15 9.67 11.77 9.70
N VAL A 16 9.43 10.49 9.39
CA VAL A 16 8.69 10.08 8.20
C VAL A 16 7.55 9.16 8.64
N LEU A 17 6.49 9.14 7.85
CA LEU A 17 5.38 8.21 8.02
C LEU A 17 5.62 6.99 7.13
N ALA A 18 5.14 5.83 7.53
CA ALA A 18 5.21 4.63 6.71
C ALA A 18 3.80 4.12 6.40
N GLY A 19 3.56 3.86 5.13
CA GLY A 19 2.35 3.20 4.66
C GLY A 19 2.69 1.90 3.96
N ALA A 20 1.80 0.92 4.00
CA ALA A 20 2.02 -0.37 3.35
C ALA A 20 0.71 -0.91 2.79
N ALA A 21 0.77 -1.47 1.59
CA ALA A 21 -0.37 -1.98 0.88
C ALA A 21 -0.06 -3.29 0.17
N ALA A 22 -1.11 -4.04 -0.15
CA ALA A 22 -1.01 -5.29 -0.90
C ALA A 22 -1.67 -5.13 -2.27
N LEU A 23 -0.99 -5.59 -3.32
CA LEU A 23 -1.51 -5.61 -4.68
C LEU A 23 -2.00 -7.02 -4.99
N PHE A 24 -3.31 -7.19 -5.04
CA PHE A 24 -3.96 -8.44 -5.42
C PHE A 24 -4.44 -8.39 -6.85
N ARG A 25 -4.36 -9.51 -7.54
CA ARG A 25 -4.84 -9.67 -8.92
C ARG A 25 -5.76 -10.88 -9.01
N ASP A 26 -6.70 -10.84 -9.94
CA ASP A 26 -7.48 -12.02 -10.31
C ASP A 26 -6.80 -12.79 -11.46
N ALA A 27 -7.44 -13.86 -11.93
CA ALA A 27 -6.92 -14.69 -13.02
C ALA A 27 -6.78 -13.92 -14.35
N GLU A 28 -7.50 -12.82 -14.52
CA GLU A 28 -7.46 -11.96 -15.70
C GLU A 28 -6.48 -10.80 -15.56
N GLY A 29 -5.75 -10.74 -14.44
CA GLY A 29 -4.80 -9.68 -14.17
C GLY A 29 -5.41 -8.37 -13.69
N ARG A 30 -6.71 -8.35 -13.38
CA ARG A 30 -7.36 -7.17 -12.81
C ARG A 30 -6.94 -6.98 -11.36
N VAL A 31 -6.79 -5.73 -10.96
CA VAL A 31 -6.31 -5.34 -9.62
C VAL A 31 -7.49 -5.09 -8.68
N LEU A 32 -7.40 -5.64 -7.48
CA LEU A 32 -8.40 -5.37 -6.44
C LEU A 32 -8.17 -3.98 -5.85
N LEU A 33 -9.19 -3.12 -5.97
CA LEU A 33 -9.22 -1.80 -5.37
C LEU A 33 -10.35 -1.72 -4.35
N VAL A 34 -10.16 -0.87 -3.35
CA VAL A 34 -11.17 -0.52 -2.35
C VAL A 34 -11.50 0.96 -2.43
N GLU A 35 -12.75 1.30 -2.10
CA GLU A 35 -13.25 2.68 -2.14
C GLU A 35 -13.37 3.22 -0.71
N PRO A 36 -12.47 4.12 -0.27
CA PRO A 36 -12.55 4.75 1.04
C PRO A 36 -13.76 5.70 1.15
N ASN A 37 -14.33 5.80 2.35
CA ASN A 37 -15.43 6.74 2.60
C ASN A 37 -14.95 8.13 3.05
N TYR A 38 -13.66 8.30 3.31
CA TYR A 38 -13.08 9.51 3.91
C TYR A 38 -12.26 10.36 2.94
N ARG A 39 -12.11 9.91 1.69
CA ARG A 39 -11.41 10.65 0.62
C ARG A 39 -11.90 10.23 -0.76
N GLN A 40 -11.61 11.05 -1.76
CA GLN A 40 -11.88 10.70 -3.15
C GLN A 40 -10.83 9.73 -3.70
N GLY A 41 -11.22 8.98 -4.72
CA GLY A 41 -10.38 8.01 -5.38
C GLY A 41 -10.37 6.68 -4.66
N TRP A 42 -9.89 5.68 -5.37
CA TRP A 42 -9.76 4.31 -4.88
C TRP A 42 -8.35 4.07 -4.35
N ALA A 43 -8.14 2.94 -3.73
CA ALA A 43 -6.85 2.56 -3.17
C ALA A 43 -6.63 1.06 -3.23
N LEU A 44 -5.39 0.63 -3.05
CA LEU A 44 -5.07 -0.75 -2.69
C LEU A 44 -5.47 -0.99 -1.23
N PRO A 45 -5.81 -2.23 -0.85
CA PRO A 45 -5.91 -2.56 0.58
C PRO A 45 -4.59 -2.25 1.28
N GLY A 46 -4.65 -1.49 2.36
CA GLY A 46 -3.46 -1.04 3.07
C GLY A 46 -3.73 0.15 3.96
N GLY A 47 -2.70 0.64 4.61
CA GLY A 47 -2.80 1.78 5.50
C GLY A 47 -1.50 2.12 6.19
N THR A 48 -1.60 2.86 7.27
CA THR A 48 -0.44 3.30 8.05
C THR A 48 0.20 2.13 8.79
N VAL A 49 1.52 2.03 8.70
CA VAL A 49 2.30 1.10 9.51
C VAL A 49 2.34 1.61 10.95
N GLU A 50 1.93 0.78 11.89
CA GLU A 50 1.95 1.11 13.32
C GLU A 50 3.35 0.88 13.90
N SER A 51 4.30 1.72 13.46
CA SER A 51 5.72 1.58 13.79
C SER A 51 6.04 1.74 15.27
N ASP A 52 5.18 2.43 16.00
CA ASP A 52 5.28 2.60 17.45
C ASP A 52 4.97 1.32 18.24
N THR A 53 4.31 0.36 17.63
CA THR A 53 4.05 -0.97 18.22
C THR A 53 5.08 -2.02 17.82
N GLY A 54 6.08 -1.63 17.03
CA GLY A 54 7.07 -2.56 16.46
C GLY A 54 6.61 -3.27 15.19
N GLU A 55 5.49 -2.85 14.60
CA GLU A 55 4.99 -3.41 13.36
C GLU A 55 5.91 -3.07 12.18
N THR A 56 6.21 -4.07 11.36
CA THR A 56 6.94 -3.88 10.10
C THR A 56 5.98 -3.49 8.98
N PRO A 57 6.48 -2.90 7.86
CA PRO A 57 5.63 -2.62 6.70
C PRO A 57 4.87 -3.85 6.18
N ARG A 58 5.53 -5.01 6.10
CA ARG A 58 4.90 -6.26 5.68
C ARG A 58 3.77 -6.69 6.61
N GLN A 59 4.01 -6.62 7.91
CA GLN A 59 2.99 -6.92 8.92
C GLN A 59 1.82 -5.95 8.85
N GLY A 60 2.10 -4.67 8.63
CA GLY A 60 1.09 -3.63 8.48
C GLY A 60 0.19 -3.87 7.27
N ALA A 61 0.77 -4.20 6.12
CA ALA A 61 -0.01 -4.51 4.92
C ALA A 61 -0.91 -5.74 5.13
N ARG A 62 -0.40 -6.78 5.79
CA ARG A 62 -1.20 -7.98 6.11
C ARG A 62 -2.34 -7.66 7.07
N ARG A 63 -2.06 -6.92 8.14
CA ARG A 63 -3.07 -6.51 9.13
C ARG A 63 -4.17 -5.65 8.48
N GLU A 64 -3.80 -4.64 7.71
CA GLU A 64 -4.75 -3.78 7.01
C GLU A 64 -5.62 -4.56 6.03
N THR A 65 -5.04 -5.50 5.30
CA THR A 65 -5.79 -6.37 4.39
C THR A 65 -6.85 -7.19 5.14
N LEU A 66 -6.47 -7.77 6.28
CA LEU A 66 -7.41 -8.51 7.12
C LEU A 66 -8.52 -7.61 7.65
N GLU A 67 -8.18 -6.42 8.13
CA GLU A 67 -9.15 -5.46 8.67
C GLU A 67 -10.10 -4.94 7.58
N GLU A 68 -9.57 -4.55 6.43
CA GLU A 68 -10.32 -3.89 5.36
C GLU A 68 -11.18 -4.82 4.52
N ILE A 69 -10.67 -6.00 4.17
CA ILE A 69 -11.37 -6.92 3.26
C ILE A 69 -11.55 -8.33 3.82
N GLY A 70 -11.12 -8.59 5.04
CA GLY A 70 -11.33 -9.87 5.71
C GLY A 70 -10.48 -11.04 5.21
N LEU A 71 -9.43 -10.77 4.43
CA LEU A 71 -8.53 -11.80 3.92
C LEU A 71 -7.21 -11.77 4.69
N ASP A 72 -6.84 -12.89 5.31
CA ASP A 72 -5.54 -13.06 5.95
C ASP A 72 -4.61 -13.82 5.02
N ARG A 73 -3.65 -13.12 4.43
CA ARG A 73 -2.71 -13.65 3.47
C ARG A 73 -1.28 -13.32 3.87
N GLU A 74 -0.40 -14.30 3.75
CA GLU A 74 1.01 -14.01 3.71
C GLU A 74 1.33 -13.33 2.38
N LEU A 75 2.03 -12.20 2.46
CA LEU A 75 2.35 -11.42 1.29
C LEU A 75 3.63 -11.93 0.62
N GLY A 76 3.68 -11.81 -0.70
CA GLY A 76 4.85 -12.13 -1.50
C GLY A 76 5.91 -11.03 -1.42
N ARG A 77 6.67 -10.89 -2.50
CA ARG A 77 7.81 -9.98 -2.54
C ARG A 77 7.39 -8.49 -2.48
N LEU A 78 8.31 -7.66 -2.04
CA LEU A 78 8.17 -6.20 -2.14
C LEU A 78 8.31 -5.80 -3.62
N LEU A 79 7.32 -5.05 -4.12
CA LEU A 79 7.27 -4.62 -5.52
C LEU A 79 7.77 -3.19 -5.71
N ALA A 80 7.40 -2.29 -4.80
CA ALA A 80 7.73 -0.86 -4.92
C ALA A 80 7.95 -0.24 -3.56
N VAL A 81 8.88 0.71 -3.52
CA VAL A 81 9.08 1.64 -2.41
C VAL A 81 9.00 3.04 -2.99
N ASP A 82 8.10 3.86 -2.47
CA ASP A 82 7.82 5.20 -2.98
C ASP A 82 8.01 6.24 -1.87
N TRP A 83 8.85 7.22 -2.13
CA TRP A 83 9.02 8.37 -1.24
C TRP A 83 8.06 9.46 -1.68
N VAL A 84 7.05 9.73 -0.86
CA VAL A 84 5.95 10.63 -1.23
C VAL A 84 6.00 11.90 -0.39
N HIS A 85 6.26 13.02 -1.05
CA HIS A 85 6.13 14.33 -0.44
C HIS A 85 4.68 14.78 -0.42
N GLY A 86 4.34 15.59 0.53
CA GLY A 86 3.03 16.22 0.58
C GLY A 86 3.09 17.50 1.41
N PRO A 87 2.18 18.45 1.15
CA PRO A 87 2.06 19.65 1.97
C PRO A 87 1.54 19.29 3.35
N ASP A 88 1.98 20.04 4.36
CA ASP A 88 1.45 20.00 5.71
C ASP A 88 1.57 18.66 6.46
N ARG A 89 2.48 17.79 6.01
CA ARG A 89 2.78 16.52 6.70
C ARG A 89 4.23 16.07 6.44
N PRO A 90 4.77 15.18 7.29
CA PRO A 90 6.04 14.52 6.97
C PRO A 90 5.94 13.70 5.67
N PRO A 91 7.06 13.42 5.00
CA PRO A 91 7.07 12.47 3.89
C PRO A 91 6.53 11.10 4.31
N ILE A 92 5.94 10.39 3.37
CA ILE A 92 5.50 9.01 3.55
C ILE A 92 6.41 8.10 2.74
N VAL A 93 6.91 7.03 3.36
CA VAL A 93 7.51 5.91 2.65
C VAL A 93 6.39 4.89 2.43
N ALA A 94 6.01 4.68 1.18
CA ALA A 94 4.93 3.77 0.81
C ALA A 94 5.49 2.47 0.24
N TYR A 95 5.10 1.35 0.85
CA TYR A 95 5.51 -0.01 0.46
C TYR A 95 4.36 -0.71 -0.25
N VAL A 96 4.64 -1.35 -1.37
CA VAL A 96 3.65 -2.19 -2.08
C VAL A 96 4.18 -3.61 -2.18
N TYR A 97 3.44 -4.56 -1.62
CA TYR A 97 3.76 -5.99 -1.64
C TYR A 97 2.86 -6.72 -2.63
N ASP A 98 3.39 -7.80 -3.19
CA ASP A 98 2.60 -8.72 -4.01
C ASP A 98 1.64 -9.49 -3.09
N GLY A 99 0.35 -9.27 -3.28
CA GLY A 99 -0.70 -9.99 -2.55
C GLY A 99 -1.02 -11.35 -3.16
N GLY A 100 -0.55 -11.59 -4.38
CA GLY A 100 -0.84 -12.81 -5.13
C GLY A 100 -2.18 -12.74 -5.86
N MET A 101 -2.63 -13.90 -6.31
CA MET A 101 -3.88 -14.02 -7.05
C MET A 101 -5.04 -14.40 -6.14
N LEU A 102 -6.20 -13.82 -6.42
CA LEU A 102 -7.47 -14.15 -5.78
C LEU A 102 -8.32 -14.97 -6.74
N ASP A 103 -8.79 -16.12 -6.28
CA ASP A 103 -9.74 -16.93 -7.02
C ASP A 103 -11.19 -16.54 -6.67
N GLU A 104 -12.16 -17.22 -7.27
CA GLU A 104 -13.59 -16.92 -7.02
C GLU A 104 -13.98 -17.12 -5.54
N ASP A 105 -13.40 -18.10 -4.87
CA ASP A 105 -13.69 -18.35 -3.46
C ASP A 105 -13.13 -17.25 -2.57
N ASP A 106 -11.93 -16.75 -2.89
CA ASP A 106 -11.35 -15.61 -2.21
C ASP A 106 -12.24 -14.38 -2.36
N LEU A 107 -12.71 -14.10 -3.58
CA LEU A 107 -13.55 -12.93 -3.85
C LEU A 107 -14.88 -13.01 -3.10
N LYS A 108 -15.49 -14.21 -3.02
CA LYS A 108 -16.72 -14.43 -2.25
C LYS A 108 -16.50 -14.28 -0.75
N ALA A 109 -15.29 -14.51 -0.27
CA ALA A 109 -14.94 -14.39 1.14
C ALA A 109 -14.65 -12.95 1.58
N ILE A 110 -14.56 -11.99 0.66
CA ILE A 110 -14.31 -10.59 0.99
C ILE A 110 -15.43 -10.04 1.88
N ARG A 111 -15.01 -9.43 2.99
CA ARG A 111 -15.90 -8.74 3.93
C ARG A 111 -15.33 -7.35 4.18
N LEU A 112 -16.03 -6.33 3.69
CA LEU A 112 -15.59 -4.94 3.83
C LEU A 112 -15.70 -4.45 5.27
N GLN A 113 -14.72 -3.67 5.69
CA GLN A 113 -14.78 -2.86 6.89
C GLN A 113 -15.69 -1.63 6.61
N GLU A 114 -16.98 -1.78 6.86
CA GLU A 114 -17.99 -0.79 6.48
C GLU A 114 -17.81 0.58 7.14
N SER A 115 -17.07 0.64 8.25
CA SER A 115 -16.73 1.91 8.90
C SER A 115 -15.80 2.80 8.08
N GLU A 116 -15.04 2.22 7.15
CA GLU A 116 -14.01 2.95 6.36
C GLU A 116 -14.17 2.78 4.85
N LEU A 117 -14.80 1.70 4.39
CA LEU A 117 -14.88 1.35 2.98
C LEU A 117 -16.33 1.26 2.50
N LEU A 118 -16.58 1.80 1.30
CA LEU A 118 -17.88 1.77 0.65
C LEU A 118 -18.06 0.54 -0.23
N SER A 119 -17.03 0.16 -0.98
CA SER A 119 -17.08 -0.96 -1.93
C SER A 119 -15.70 -1.46 -2.29
N TRP A 120 -15.65 -2.55 -3.04
CA TRP A 120 -14.43 -3.04 -3.68
C TRP A 120 -14.71 -3.35 -5.15
N ARG A 121 -13.67 -3.38 -5.96
CA ARG A 121 -13.79 -3.62 -7.40
C ARG A 121 -12.52 -4.23 -7.95
N LEU A 122 -12.67 -5.09 -8.96
CA LEU A 122 -11.56 -5.54 -9.79
C LEU A 122 -11.47 -4.60 -11.00
N VAL A 123 -10.29 -4.02 -11.22
CA VAL A 123 -10.07 -2.99 -12.23
C VAL A 123 -8.94 -3.42 -13.16
N ALA A 124 -9.21 -3.41 -14.45
CA ALA A 124 -8.21 -3.71 -15.46
C ALA A 124 -7.12 -2.62 -15.48
N ARG A 125 -5.90 -3.01 -15.86
CA ARG A 125 -4.76 -2.10 -15.88
C ARG A 125 -5.04 -0.79 -16.60
N GLU A 126 -5.67 -0.85 -17.77
CA GLU A 126 -5.99 0.31 -18.58
C GLU A 126 -6.95 1.30 -17.92
N ASP A 127 -7.75 0.82 -16.97
CA ASP A 127 -8.74 1.64 -16.26
C ASP A 127 -8.23 2.16 -14.92
N LEU A 128 -7.06 1.71 -14.47
CA LEU A 128 -6.49 2.15 -13.18
C LEU A 128 -6.30 3.67 -13.09
N PRO A 129 -5.84 4.38 -14.13
CA PRO A 129 -5.67 5.83 -14.03
C PRO A 129 -6.95 6.60 -13.73
N GLU A 130 -8.11 6.08 -14.08
CA GLU A 130 -9.41 6.70 -13.78
C GLU A 130 -9.80 6.55 -12.30
N HIS A 131 -9.29 5.52 -11.64
CA HIS A 131 -9.63 5.19 -10.26
C HIS A 131 -8.60 5.68 -9.25
N LEU A 132 -7.33 5.65 -9.62
CA LEU A 132 -6.21 5.96 -8.74
C LEU A 132 -5.66 7.35 -9.03
N LEU A 133 -5.67 8.22 -8.02
CA LEU A 133 -5.26 9.61 -8.18
C LEU A 133 -3.78 9.81 -7.87
N GLY A 134 -3.13 10.66 -8.66
CA GLY A 134 -1.77 11.16 -8.40
C GLY A 134 -0.71 10.07 -8.33
N ALA A 135 0.18 10.18 -7.35
CA ALA A 135 1.31 9.27 -7.17
C ALA A 135 0.90 7.80 -7.00
N LEU A 136 -0.26 7.55 -6.40
CA LEU A 136 -0.76 6.19 -6.19
C LEU A 136 -0.96 5.45 -7.51
N GLY A 137 -1.54 6.11 -8.50
CA GLY A 137 -1.75 5.52 -9.83
C GLY A 137 -0.44 5.12 -10.49
N HIS A 138 0.53 6.00 -10.48
CA HIS A 138 1.87 5.72 -11.02
C HIS A 138 2.57 4.59 -10.25
N ARG A 139 2.44 4.58 -8.93
CA ARG A 139 3.02 3.54 -8.06
C ARG A 139 2.46 2.16 -8.37
N VAL A 140 1.15 2.04 -8.53
CA VAL A 140 0.50 0.77 -8.84
C VAL A 140 0.90 0.27 -10.22
N LEU A 141 0.95 1.15 -11.23
CA LEU A 141 1.41 0.78 -12.56
C LEU A 141 2.86 0.30 -12.54
N ALA A 142 3.74 0.98 -11.82
CA ALA A 142 5.14 0.57 -11.68
C ALA A 142 5.26 -0.81 -11.00
N ALA A 143 4.46 -1.07 -9.97
CA ALA A 143 4.41 -2.37 -9.31
C ALA A 143 3.94 -3.48 -10.25
N LEU A 144 2.94 -3.21 -11.09
CA LEU A 144 2.48 -4.16 -12.11
C LEU A 144 3.57 -4.45 -13.15
N ASP A 145 4.34 -3.44 -13.55
CA ASP A 145 5.47 -3.63 -14.47
C ASP A 145 6.52 -4.54 -13.87
N VAL A 146 6.83 -4.40 -12.58
CA VAL A 146 7.76 -5.28 -11.85
C VAL A 146 7.29 -6.73 -11.94
N LEU A 147 5.99 -6.97 -11.73
CA LEU A 147 5.42 -8.31 -11.83
C LEU A 147 5.47 -8.87 -13.25
N ALA A 148 5.12 -8.06 -14.24
CA ALA A 148 5.10 -8.47 -15.64
C ALA A 148 6.51 -8.77 -16.18
N ASP A 149 7.48 -7.94 -15.81
CA ASP A 149 8.86 -8.02 -16.33
C ASP A 149 9.75 -8.94 -15.50
N GLY A 150 9.31 -9.36 -14.32
CA GLY A 150 10.10 -10.18 -13.40
C GLY A 150 11.35 -9.46 -12.88
N THR A 151 11.31 -8.13 -12.82
CA THR A 151 12.41 -7.30 -12.34
C THR A 151 12.43 -7.17 -10.82
N GLY A 152 13.49 -6.56 -10.27
CA GLY A 152 13.58 -6.28 -8.83
C GLY A 152 12.62 -5.20 -8.37
N THR A 153 12.55 -5.00 -7.05
CA THR A 153 11.78 -3.93 -6.42
C THR A 153 12.13 -2.58 -7.03
N VAL A 154 11.12 -1.79 -7.40
CA VAL A 154 11.32 -0.47 -7.99
C VAL A 154 11.34 0.61 -6.92
N GLU A 155 12.30 1.52 -7.04
CA GLU A 155 12.37 2.73 -6.22
C GLU A 155 11.67 3.88 -6.94
N LEU A 156 10.80 4.58 -6.21
CA LEU A 156 9.99 5.67 -6.75
C LEU A 156 10.12 6.94 -5.89
N GLU A 157 9.88 8.09 -6.51
CA GLU A 157 9.64 9.37 -5.88
C GLU A 157 8.33 9.94 -6.42
N ASN A 158 7.35 10.14 -5.55
CA ASN A 158 6.00 10.60 -5.95
C ASN A 158 5.43 9.77 -7.12
N GLY A 159 5.61 8.46 -7.06
CA GLY A 159 5.14 7.52 -8.06
C GLY A 159 6.00 7.38 -9.31
N ARG A 160 7.08 8.12 -9.43
CA ARG A 160 7.96 8.12 -10.62
C ARG A 160 9.25 7.38 -10.35
N ARG A 161 9.71 6.61 -11.33
CA ARG A 161 10.96 5.86 -11.22
C ARG A 161 12.15 6.79 -11.00
N VAL A 162 13.06 6.34 -10.13
CA VAL A 162 14.32 7.01 -9.81
C VAL A 162 15.45 6.22 -10.47
N GLY A 163 16.32 6.90 -11.20
CA GLY A 163 17.49 6.30 -11.86
C GLY A 163 17.28 5.95 -13.31
#